data_d8a83732af9a4d15f020368c4ac5ec1b
#
_entry.id   d8a83732af9a4d15f020368c4ac5ec1b
#
_cell.length_a   1.000
_cell.length_b   1.000
_cell.length_c   1.000
_cell.angle_alpha   90.00
_cell.angle_beta   90.00
_cell.angle_gamma   90.00
#
_symmetry.space_group_name_H-M   'P 1'
#
loop_
_entity.id
_entity.type
_entity.pdbx_description
1 polymer ?
#
loop_
_entity_poly.entity_id
_entity_poly.type
_entity_poly.pdbx_seq_one_letter_code
_entity_poly.pdbx_strand_id
1 'polypeptide(L)'
;RIASAAKHTGIGLTLLPVLYSYAGFGAQPPSVGQRRFINDSDSYLNMYESLTSRLASEPMQRTGLCFHSLRAVTPEQIGAILACHPGQQPIHIHIAEQQKEVDDCQAWSGERPVEWLYNHLPVDSRWCLIHATHLTPQETMKIATSGAVAGLCLTTEANLGDGIFPGPQYLEHNGVWGIGSD
;
A
#
# COMPACT_ATOMS: atom_id res chain seq x y z
N ARG A 1 -12.00 10.51 -15.39
CA ARG A 1 -12.39 9.39 -16.28
C ARG A 1 -12.76 8.14 -15.44
N ILE A 2 -11.86 7.62 -14.58
CA ILE A 2 -12.11 6.40 -13.77
C ILE A 2 -13.37 6.58 -12.90
N ALA A 3 -13.44 7.65 -12.11
CA ALA A 3 -14.61 7.96 -11.27
C ALA A 3 -15.91 8.07 -12.07
N SER A 4 -15.86 8.69 -13.26
CA SER A 4 -17.01 8.79 -14.16
C SER A 4 -17.45 7.41 -14.70
N ALA A 5 -16.49 6.55 -15.03
CA ALA A 5 -16.80 5.19 -15.48
C ALA A 5 -17.42 4.35 -14.34
N ALA A 6 -16.86 4.42 -13.14
CA ALA A 6 -17.42 3.75 -11.97
C ALA A 6 -18.86 4.20 -11.66
N LYS A 7 -19.13 5.51 -11.72
CA LYS A 7 -20.46 6.06 -11.58
C LYS A 7 -21.44 5.54 -12.64
N HIS A 8 -20.99 5.49 -13.89
CA HIS A 8 -21.82 5.04 -15.01
C HIS A 8 -22.18 3.54 -14.92
N THR A 9 -21.22 2.72 -14.45
CA THR A 9 -21.42 1.26 -14.29
C THR A 9 -22.06 0.87 -12.96
N GLY A 10 -22.14 1.78 -12.00
CA GLY A 10 -22.68 1.51 -10.66
C GLY A 10 -21.74 0.70 -9.75
N ILE A 11 -20.45 0.57 -10.13
CA ILE A 11 -19.45 -0.12 -9.29
C ILE A 11 -18.96 0.79 -8.17
N GLY A 12 -18.75 0.22 -6.97
CA GLY A 12 -18.10 0.92 -5.87
C GLY A 12 -16.63 1.22 -6.20
N LEU A 13 -16.15 2.41 -5.84
CA LEU A 13 -14.78 2.84 -6.11
C LEU A 13 -14.11 3.41 -4.86
N THR A 14 -12.95 2.88 -4.51
CA THR A 14 -11.98 3.59 -3.67
C THR A 14 -10.85 4.07 -4.58
N LEU A 15 -10.77 5.39 -4.78
CA LEU A 15 -9.73 5.99 -5.63
C LEU A 15 -8.50 6.31 -4.78
N LEU A 16 -7.36 5.80 -5.20
CA LEU A 16 -6.10 5.83 -4.45
C LEU A 16 -5.06 6.66 -5.23
N PRO A 17 -4.91 7.98 -4.96
CA PRO A 17 -3.70 8.67 -5.39
C PRO A 17 -2.49 8.06 -4.69
N VAL A 18 -1.37 7.95 -5.38
CA VAL A 18 -0.19 7.25 -4.86
C VAL A 18 0.93 8.25 -4.58
N LEU A 19 1.44 8.26 -3.35
CA LEU A 19 2.69 8.95 -3.04
C LEU A 19 3.87 8.10 -3.50
N TYR A 20 4.69 8.70 -4.38
CA TYR A 20 5.89 8.07 -4.93
C TYR A 20 6.97 9.12 -5.10
N SER A 21 7.94 9.19 -4.18
CA SER A 21 8.95 10.25 -4.15
C SER A 21 10.36 9.75 -4.49
N TYR A 22 10.68 8.47 -4.21
CA TYR A 22 12.04 7.94 -4.26
C TYR A 22 12.13 6.61 -5.02
N ALA A 23 13.37 6.25 -5.42
CA ALA A 23 13.64 5.01 -6.16
C ALA A 23 13.99 3.80 -5.27
N GLY A 24 14.30 4.03 -4.00
CA GLY A 24 14.76 2.96 -3.09
C GLY A 24 14.85 3.42 -1.65
N PHE A 25 15.08 2.47 -0.75
CA PHE A 25 15.24 2.72 0.68
C PHE A 25 16.29 3.79 0.98
N GLY A 26 16.06 4.59 2.02
CA GLY A 26 16.95 5.70 2.37
C GLY A 26 16.87 6.89 1.41
N ALA A 27 15.71 7.12 0.82
CA ALA A 27 15.42 8.26 -0.06
C ALA A 27 16.33 8.34 -1.29
N GLN A 28 16.61 7.21 -1.93
CA GLN A 28 17.40 7.18 -3.16
C GLN A 28 16.75 8.01 -4.26
N PRO A 29 17.49 8.87 -4.96
CA PRO A 29 16.91 9.74 -5.98
C PRO A 29 16.32 8.92 -7.13
N PRO A 30 15.18 9.36 -7.70
CA PRO A 30 14.53 8.65 -8.78
C PRO A 30 15.34 8.72 -10.09
N SER A 31 15.28 7.63 -10.85
CA SER A 31 15.85 7.55 -12.19
C SER A 31 15.06 8.41 -13.19
N VAL A 32 15.64 8.62 -14.38
CA VAL A 32 14.96 9.34 -15.46
C VAL A 32 13.63 8.69 -15.86
N GLY A 33 13.57 7.34 -15.88
CA GLY A 33 12.36 6.58 -16.21
C GLY A 33 11.23 6.72 -15.19
N GLN A 34 11.57 7.03 -13.95
CA GLN A 34 10.59 7.18 -12.85
C GLN A 34 10.00 8.59 -12.77
N ARG A 35 10.63 9.61 -13.37
CA ARG A 35 10.23 11.02 -13.23
C ARG A 35 8.75 11.29 -13.49
N ARG A 36 8.13 10.57 -14.40
CA ARG A 36 6.70 10.73 -14.73
C ARG A 36 5.74 10.35 -13.61
N PHE A 37 6.18 9.56 -12.64
CA PHE A 37 5.38 9.06 -11.52
C PHE A 37 5.65 9.80 -10.22
N ILE A 38 6.76 10.55 -10.16
CA ILE A 38 7.23 11.19 -8.94
C ILE A 38 6.33 12.35 -8.55
N ASN A 39 5.98 12.37 -7.28
CA ASN A 39 5.37 13.50 -6.60
C ASN A 39 6.00 13.68 -5.22
N ASP A 40 5.86 14.87 -4.66
CA ASP A 40 6.19 15.19 -3.27
C ASP A 40 4.92 15.17 -2.39
N SER A 41 5.12 15.34 -1.08
CA SER A 41 4.02 15.31 -0.12
C SER A 41 2.98 16.39 -0.38
N ASP A 42 3.39 17.61 -0.74
CA ASP A 42 2.46 18.73 -0.97
C ASP A 42 1.61 18.49 -2.22
N SER A 43 2.24 18.06 -3.32
CA SER A 43 1.54 17.70 -4.55
C SER A 43 0.57 16.54 -4.34
N TYR A 44 0.99 15.54 -3.57
CA TYR A 44 0.15 14.40 -3.18
C TYR A 44 -1.06 14.84 -2.37
N LEU A 45 -0.88 15.65 -1.33
CA LEU A 45 -1.96 16.15 -0.47
C LEU A 45 -2.96 16.99 -1.27
N ASN A 46 -2.48 17.91 -2.10
CA ASN A 46 -3.33 18.70 -2.99
C ASN A 46 -4.17 17.81 -3.93
N MET A 47 -3.59 16.76 -4.49
CA MET A 47 -4.30 15.79 -5.32
C MET A 47 -5.34 15.01 -4.52
N TYR A 48 -4.99 14.52 -3.34
CA TYR A 48 -5.88 13.79 -2.44
C TYR A 48 -7.10 14.63 -2.04
N GLU A 49 -6.89 15.87 -1.59
CA GLU A 49 -7.96 16.79 -1.19
C GLU A 49 -8.88 17.15 -2.35
N SER A 50 -8.30 17.42 -3.52
CA SER A 50 -9.06 17.68 -4.75
C SER A 50 -9.95 16.50 -5.14
N LEU A 51 -9.43 15.28 -5.07
CA LEU A 51 -10.20 14.06 -5.37
C LEU A 51 -11.28 13.82 -4.31
N THR A 52 -10.97 13.97 -3.03
CA THR A 52 -11.93 13.82 -1.92
C THR A 52 -13.10 14.79 -2.07
N SER A 53 -12.81 16.05 -2.34
CA SER A 53 -13.84 17.07 -2.59
C SER A 53 -14.72 16.72 -3.80
N ARG A 54 -14.13 16.24 -4.89
CA ARG A 54 -14.87 15.86 -6.11
C ARG A 54 -15.75 14.64 -5.94
N LEU A 55 -15.37 13.72 -5.06
CA LEU A 55 -16.13 12.49 -4.80
C LEU A 55 -17.11 12.61 -3.62
N ALA A 56 -17.11 13.71 -2.90
CA ALA A 56 -17.93 13.90 -1.69
C ALA A 56 -19.44 13.70 -1.89
N SER A 57 -19.95 13.94 -3.10
CA SER A 57 -21.37 13.74 -3.44
C SER A 57 -21.69 12.36 -4.02
N GLU A 58 -20.69 11.48 -4.19
CA GLU A 58 -20.88 10.19 -4.85
C GLU A 58 -20.93 9.05 -3.79
N PRO A 59 -22.11 8.51 -3.47
CA PRO A 59 -22.27 7.60 -2.33
C PRO A 59 -21.52 6.26 -2.47
N MET A 60 -21.20 5.87 -3.71
CA MET A 60 -20.47 4.63 -4.01
C MET A 60 -18.98 4.85 -4.26
N GLN A 61 -18.49 6.08 -4.04
CA GLN A 61 -17.09 6.43 -4.32
C GLN A 61 -16.47 7.13 -3.13
N ARG A 62 -15.20 6.82 -2.88
CA ARG A 62 -14.39 7.46 -1.85
C ARG A 62 -12.92 7.53 -2.25
N THR A 63 -12.15 8.34 -1.56
CA THR A 63 -10.68 8.34 -1.63
C THR A 63 -10.10 7.51 -0.50
N GLY A 64 -8.89 7.00 -0.74
CA GLY A 64 -8.03 6.41 0.29
C GLY A 64 -6.61 6.92 0.13
N LEU A 65 -5.80 6.72 1.14
CA LEU A 65 -4.36 6.99 1.11
C LEU A 65 -3.64 5.84 0.42
N CYS A 66 -2.60 6.14 -0.33
CA CYS A 66 -1.73 5.11 -0.89
C CYS A 66 -0.28 5.58 -0.89
N PHE A 67 0.56 4.78 -0.26
CA PHE A 67 2.01 4.87 -0.33
C PHE A 67 2.49 3.81 -1.31
N HIS A 68 3.31 4.17 -2.31
CA HIS A 68 3.73 3.17 -3.27
C HIS A 68 4.36 1.95 -2.57
N SER A 69 5.41 2.18 -1.79
CA SER A 69 6.10 1.16 -0.99
C SER A 69 7.07 1.84 -0.02
N LEU A 70 7.64 1.12 0.93
CA LEU A 70 8.70 1.63 1.80
C LEU A 70 9.98 2.04 1.04
N ARG A 71 10.14 1.57 -0.19
CA ARG A 71 11.24 2.00 -1.10
C ARG A 71 11.01 3.41 -1.66
N ALA A 72 9.77 3.81 -1.78
CA ALA A 72 9.37 5.00 -2.54
C ALA A 72 8.96 6.19 -1.68
N VAL A 73 8.84 6.02 -0.39
CA VAL A 73 8.44 7.06 0.58
C VAL A 73 9.33 6.98 1.82
N THR A 74 9.48 8.09 2.54
CA THR A 74 10.19 8.07 3.81
C THR A 74 9.24 7.90 5.00
N PRO A 75 9.75 7.42 6.16
CA PRO A 75 8.96 7.33 7.39
C PRO A 75 8.30 8.66 7.78
N GLU A 76 9.03 9.75 7.60
CA GLU A 76 8.58 11.11 7.92
C GLU A 76 7.40 11.54 7.02
N GLN A 77 7.47 11.20 5.71
CA GLN A 77 6.36 11.45 4.78
C GLN A 77 5.11 10.67 5.17
N ILE A 78 5.25 9.39 5.48
CA ILE A 78 4.13 8.55 5.93
C ILE A 78 3.51 9.13 7.21
N GLY A 79 4.35 9.39 8.21
CA GLY A 79 3.91 9.94 9.50
C GLY A 79 3.18 11.28 9.36
N ALA A 80 3.72 12.19 8.57
CA ALA A 80 3.11 13.51 8.33
C ALA A 80 1.74 13.39 7.64
N ILE A 81 1.62 12.54 6.61
CA ILE A 81 0.35 12.33 5.89
C ILE A 81 -0.69 11.65 6.79
N LEU A 82 -0.31 10.65 7.57
CA LEU A 82 -1.22 10.00 8.51
C LEU A 82 -1.71 10.97 9.60
N ALA A 83 -0.84 11.86 10.08
CA ALA A 83 -1.21 12.88 11.06
C ALA A 83 -2.20 13.92 10.50
N CYS A 84 -2.06 14.29 9.22
CA CYS A 84 -3.00 15.18 8.53
C CYS A 84 -4.37 14.53 8.26
N HIS A 85 -4.41 13.19 8.18
CA HIS A 85 -5.62 12.44 7.82
C HIS A 85 -5.94 11.34 8.85
N PRO A 86 -6.34 11.70 10.09
CA PRO A 86 -6.60 10.71 11.17
C PRO A 86 -7.93 9.96 11.01
N GLY A 87 -8.64 10.13 9.90
CA GLY A 87 -9.96 9.52 9.63
C GLY A 87 -9.92 8.02 9.36
N GLN A 88 -11.04 7.48 8.89
CA GLN A 88 -11.27 6.05 8.63
C GLN A 88 -11.01 5.64 7.16
N GLN A 89 -10.31 6.47 6.40
CA GLN A 89 -10.00 6.16 4.99
C GLN A 89 -9.08 4.94 4.89
N PRO A 90 -9.26 4.11 3.84
CA PRO A 90 -8.35 3.00 3.58
C PRO A 90 -6.93 3.50 3.28
N ILE A 91 -5.94 2.69 3.65
CA ILE A 91 -4.51 2.97 3.45
C ILE A 91 -3.90 1.78 2.73
N HIS A 92 -3.34 2.00 1.55
CA HIS A 92 -2.72 0.95 0.76
C HIS A 92 -1.21 1.14 0.65
N ILE A 93 -0.48 0.02 0.62
CA ILE A 93 0.97 -0.01 0.38
C ILE A 93 1.36 -1.35 -0.24
N HIS A 94 2.23 -1.35 -1.27
CA HIS A 94 2.90 -2.58 -1.72
C HIS A 94 3.98 -2.94 -0.72
N ILE A 95 4.06 -4.21 -0.34
CA ILE A 95 5.00 -4.64 0.70
C ILE A 95 5.42 -6.10 0.50
N ALA A 96 6.70 -6.37 0.69
CA ALA A 96 7.30 -7.70 0.66
C ALA A 96 6.91 -8.49 -0.62
N GLU A 97 6.78 -7.78 -1.75
CA GLU A 97 6.43 -8.36 -3.04
C GLU A 97 7.52 -9.29 -3.54
N GLN A 98 8.75 -8.80 -3.56
CA GLN A 98 9.92 -9.51 -4.07
C GLN A 98 10.96 -9.76 -2.99
N GLN A 99 11.70 -10.87 -3.11
CA GLN A 99 12.79 -11.17 -2.16
C GLN A 99 13.82 -10.04 -2.10
N LYS A 100 14.13 -9.42 -3.24
CA LYS A 100 15.03 -8.27 -3.29
C LYS A 100 14.56 -7.10 -2.41
N GLU A 101 13.27 -6.83 -2.36
CA GLU A 101 12.73 -5.79 -1.46
C GLU A 101 12.97 -6.13 0.00
N VAL A 102 12.80 -7.41 0.37
CA VAL A 102 13.06 -7.88 1.73
C VAL A 102 14.53 -7.70 2.10
N ASP A 103 15.43 -8.12 1.21
CA ASP A 103 16.88 -8.03 1.43
C ASP A 103 17.35 -6.57 1.52
N ASP A 104 16.86 -5.71 0.63
CA ASP A 104 17.19 -4.28 0.62
C ASP A 104 16.65 -3.56 1.87
N CYS A 105 15.45 -3.89 2.34
CA CYS A 105 14.87 -3.34 3.56
C CYS A 105 15.69 -3.73 4.79
N GLN A 106 16.07 -4.99 4.86
CA GLN A 106 16.88 -5.54 5.95
C GLN A 106 18.29 -4.92 5.97
N ALA A 107 18.86 -4.69 4.80
CA ALA A 107 20.16 -4.00 4.68
C ALA A 107 20.07 -2.52 5.09
N TRP A 108 18.95 -1.86 4.84
CA TRP A 108 18.73 -0.46 5.18
C TRP A 108 18.38 -0.22 6.64
N SER A 109 17.44 -1.01 7.19
CA SER A 109 16.85 -0.76 8.52
C SER A 109 17.24 -1.79 9.58
N GLY A 110 17.77 -2.95 9.18
CA GLY A 110 17.94 -4.10 10.06
C GLY A 110 16.68 -4.95 10.23
N GLU A 111 15.56 -4.56 9.66
CA GLU A 111 14.25 -5.20 9.79
C GLU A 111 13.70 -5.61 8.43
N ARG A 112 12.83 -6.63 8.42
CA ARG A 112 12.06 -7.01 7.24
C ARG A 112 10.94 -5.98 6.98
N PRO A 113 10.41 -5.85 5.75
CA PRO A 113 9.42 -4.80 5.42
C PRO A 113 8.19 -4.80 6.31
N VAL A 114 7.58 -5.97 6.55
CA VAL A 114 6.38 -6.08 7.39
C VAL A 114 6.71 -5.85 8.86
N GLU A 115 7.83 -6.38 9.34
CA GLU A 115 8.33 -6.14 10.69
C GLU A 115 8.52 -4.63 10.92
N TRP A 116 9.23 -3.97 10.00
CA TRP A 116 9.45 -2.53 10.04
C TRP A 116 8.14 -1.75 10.08
N LEU A 117 7.19 -2.09 9.18
CA LEU A 117 5.91 -1.41 9.09
C LEU A 117 5.15 -1.43 10.43
N TYR A 118 5.09 -2.60 11.08
CA TYR A 118 4.38 -2.76 12.35
C TYR A 118 5.12 -2.18 13.56
N ASN A 119 6.44 -2.05 13.50
CA ASN A 119 7.23 -1.47 14.59
C ASN A 119 7.21 0.07 14.56
N HIS A 120 6.97 0.67 13.39
CA HIS A 120 7.10 2.10 13.19
C HIS A 120 5.78 2.82 12.89
N LEU A 121 4.72 2.09 12.49
CA LEU A 121 3.44 2.68 12.08
C LEU A 121 2.25 1.98 12.75
N PRO A 122 1.14 2.72 13.00
CA PRO A 122 -0.06 2.17 13.59
C PRO A 122 -0.88 1.38 12.56
N VAL A 123 -0.43 0.17 12.23
CA VAL A 123 -1.12 -0.69 11.27
C VAL A 123 -2.36 -1.31 11.91
N ASP A 124 -3.51 -1.07 11.31
CA ASP A 124 -4.83 -1.53 11.76
C ASP A 124 -5.71 -1.99 10.57
N SER A 125 -7.00 -2.21 10.81
CA SER A 125 -7.96 -2.66 9.80
C SER A 125 -8.19 -1.72 8.61
N ARG A 126 -7.64 -0.51 8.63
CA ARG A 126 -7.69 0.42 7.48
C ARG A 126 -6.63 0.08 6.43
N TRP A 127 -5.60 -0.67 6.81
CA TRP A 127 -4.47 -0.97 5.92
C TRP A 127 -4.77 -2.14 4.98
N CYS A 128 -4.37 -1.98 3.73
CA CYS A 128 -4.31 -3.03 2.73
C CYS A 128 -2.86 -3.20 2.29
N LEU A 129 -2.29 -4.34 2.64
CA LEU A 129 -0.92 -4.73 2.36
C LEU A 129 -0.90 -5.51 1.05
N ILE A 130 -0.48 -4.84 -0.04
CA ILE A 130 -0.54 -5.40 -1.39
C ILE A 130 0.64 -6.36 -1.60
N HIS A 131 0.36 -7.50 -2.22
CA HIS A 131 1.19 -8.67 -2.42
C HIS A 131 1.45 -9.44 -1.11
N ALA A 132 2.27 -8.89 -0.20
CA ALA A 132 2.66 -9.55 1.05
C ALA A 132 3.17 -10.99 0.81
N THR A 133 3.93 -11.19 -0.28
CA THR A 133 4.32 -12.51 -0.78
C THR A 133 5.36 -13.18 0.11
N HIS A 134 6.40 -12.42 0.48
CA HIS A 134 7.55 -12.92 1.25
C HIS A 134 7.39 -12.68 2.75
N LEU A 135 6.57 -13.49 3.41
CA LEU A 135 6.29 -13.39 4.85
C LEU A 135 6.94 -14.52 5.64
N THR A 136 7.39 -14.21 6.83
CA THR A 136 7.65 -15.23 7.87
C THR A 136 6.33 -15.68 8.50
N PRO A 137 6.29 -16.85 9.20
CA PRO A 137 5.11 -17.26 9.95
C PRO A 137 4.63 -16.21 10.96
N GLN A 138 5.55 -15.50 11.60
CA GLN A 138 5.25 -14.45 12.57
C GLN A 138 4.61 -13.23 11.90
N GLU A 139 5.14 -12.80 10.75
CA GLU A 139 4.56 -11.69 9.96
C GLU A 139 3.17 -12.07 9.44
N THR A 140 2.98 -13.30 8.95
CA THR A 140 1.69 -13.82 8.49
C THR A 140 0.64 -13.75 9.60
N MET A 141 0.95 -14.26 10.79
CA MET A 141 0.07 -14.18 11.95
C MET A 141 -0.20 -12.72 12.36
N LYS A 142 0.81 -11.87 12.36
CA LYS A 142 0.70 -10.46 12.76
C LYS A 142 -0.25 -9.68 11.84
N ILE A 143 -0.14 -9.87 10.51
CA ILE A 143 -1.07 -9.25 9.56
C ILE A 143 -2.49 -9.78 9.80
N ALA A 144 -2.68 -11.10 9.85
CA ALA A 144 -3.99 -11.71 10.01
C ALA A 144 -4.72 -11.23 11.27
N THR A 145 -4.00 -11.10 12.39
CA THR A 145 -4.60 -10.73 13.69
C THR A 145 -4.77 -9.22 13.89
N SER A 146 -4.11 -8.39 13.12
CA SER A 146 -4.23 -6.93 13.20
C SER A 146 -5.52 -6.39 12.56
N GLY A 147 -6.19 -7.20 11.75
CA GLY A 147 -7.33 -6.81 10.92
C GLY A 147 -6.94 -6.13 9.61
N ALA A 148 -5.64 -5.94 9.33
CA ALA A 148 -5.19 -5.46 8.04
C ALA A 148 -5.54 -6.46 6.92
N VAL A 149 -5.81 -5.96 5.73
CA VAL A 149 -6.20 -6.76 4.56
C VAL A 149 -4.95 -7.17 3.77
N ALA A 150 -4.82 -8.44 3.41
CA ALA A 150 -3.85 -8.84 2.39
C ALA A 150 -4.47 -8.64 0.99
N GLY A 151 -3.88 -7.77 0.18
CA GLY A 151 -4.31 -7.49 -1.19
C GLY A 151 -3.52 -8.34 -2.18
N LEU A 152 -4.07 -9.46 -2.63
CA LEU A 152 -3.36 -10.44 -3.45
C LEU A 152 -3.54 -10.12 -4.94
N CYS A 153 -2.45 -10.10 -5.69
CA CYS A 153 -2.41 -9.84 -7.12
C CYS A 153 -1.83 -11.07 -7.86
N LEU A 154 -2.56 -12.19 -7.76
CA LEU A 154 -2.08 -13.52 -8.16
C LEU A 154 -1.56 -13.60 -9.60
N THR A 155 -2.12 -12.81 -10.51
CA THR A 155 -1.67 -12.76 -11.92
C THR A 155 -0.29 -12.13 -12.04
N THR A 156 -0.06 -11.01 -11.36
CA THR A 156 1.23 -10.31 -11.35
C THR A 156 2.30 -11.16 -10.67
N GLU A 157 2.01 -11.66 -9.47
CA GLU A 157 2.91 -12.50 -8.68
C GLU A 157 3.35 -13.76 -9.44
N ALA A 158 2.41 -14.39 -10.19
CA ALA A 158 2.72 -15.53 -11.03
C ALA A 158 3.54 -15.14 -12.27
N ASN A 159 3.20 -14.04 -12.95
CA ASN A 159 3.89 -13.60 -14.16
C ASN A 159 5.33 -13.15 -13.89
N LEU A 160 5.56 -12.48 -12.75
CA LEU A 160 6.88 -12.03 -12.33
C LEU A 160 7.68 -13.14 -11.64
N GLY A 161 7.04 -14.22 -11.22
CA GLY A 161 7.68 -15.28 -10.45
C GLY A 161 8.06 -14.82 -9.03
N ASP A 162 7.32 -13.90 -8.46
CA ASP A 162 7.63 -13.29 -7.16
C ASP A 162 7.53 -14.29 -6.01
N GLY A 163 6.64 -15.27 -6.10
CA GLY A 163 6.47 -16.29 -5.07
C GLY A 163 4.99 -16.61 -4.80
N ILE A 164 4.74 -17.25 -3.65
CA ILE A 164 3.40 -17.67 -3.25
C ILE A 164 3.10 -17.13 -1.86
N PHE A 165 2.01 -16.37 -1.75
CA PHE A 165 1.49 -15.91 -0.47
C PHE A 165 1.15 -17.09 0.46
N PRO A 166 1.49 -17.05 1.76
CA PRO A 166 1.25 -18.14 2.71
C PRO A 166 -0.25 -18.26 3.11
N GLY A 167 -1.12 -18.41 2.11
CA GLY A 167 -2.57 -18.41 2.23
C GLY A 167 -3.14 -19.36 3.28
N PRO A 168 -2.77 -20.66 3.30
CA PRO A 168 -3.28 -21.59 4.30
C PRO A 168 -3.06 -21.10 5.73
N GLN A 169 -1.83 -20.73 6.05
CA GLN A 169 -1.48 -20.22 7.38
C GLN A 169 -2.20 -18.90 7.71
N TYR A 170 -2.34 -18.01 6.73
CA TYR A 170 -3.05 -16.74 6.89
C TYR A 170 -4.53 -16.95 7.23
N LEU A 171 -5.19 -17.92 6.58
CA LEU A 171 -6.58 -18.27 6.81
C LEU A 171 -6.79 -18.97 8.17
N GLU A 172 -5.84 -19.77 8.66
CA GLU A 172 -5.87 -20.36 10.00
C GLU A 172 -5.97 -19.30 11.10
N HIS A 173 -5.44 -18.10 10.85
CA HIS A 173 -5.52 -16.95 11.75
C HIS A 173 -6.70 -15.99 11.43
N ASN A 174 -7.67 -16.42 10.60
CA ASN A 174 -8.82 -15.62 10.17
C ASN A 174 -8.44 -14.31 9.47
N GLY A 175 -7.34 -14.30 8.74
CA GLY A 175 -6.87 -13.13 8.01
C GLY A 175 -7.86 -12.66 6.95
N VAL A 176 -8.02 -11.35 6.82
CA VAL A 176 -8.89 -10.71 5.82
C VAL A 176 -8.09 -10.47 4.54
N TRP A 177 -8.65 -10.83 3.38
CA TRP A 177 -7.97 -10.70 2.11
C TRP A 177 -8.90 -10.24 0.98
N GLY A 178 -8.29 -9.74 -0.08
CA GLY A 178 -8.95 -9.38 -1.32
C GLY A 178 -8.07 -9.70 -2.51
N ILE A 179 -8.66 -9.78 -3.71
CA ILE A 179 -7.93 -10.07 -4.96
C ILE A 179 -8.01 -8.87 -5.87
N GLY A 180 -6.87 -8.50 -6.45
CA GLY A 180 -6.72 -7.51 -7.50
C GLY A 180 -6.09 -8.11 -8.75
N SER A 181 -6.13 -7.36 -9.84
CA SER A 181 -5.48 -7.74 -11.12
C SER A 181 -4.08 -7.15 -11.25
N ASP A 182 -3.86 -6.04 -10.56
CA ASP A 182 -2.67 -5.19 -10.60
C ASP A 182 -2.36 -4.63 -12.02
#